data_8d4945c3d0d5cc7f471dd553cdff5112
#
_entry.id   8d4945c3d0d5cc7f471dd553cdff5112
#
_cell.length_a   1.000
_cell.length_b   1.000
_cell.length_c   1.000
_cell.angle_alpha   90.00
_cell.angle_beta   90.00
_cell.angle_gamma   90.00
#
_symmetry.space_group_name_H-M   'P 1'
#
loop_
_entity.id
_entity.type
_entity.pdbx_description
1 polymer ?
#
loop_
_entity_poly.entity_id
_entity_poly.type
_entity_poly.pdbx_seq_one_letter_code
_entity_poly.pdbx_strand_id
1 'polypeptide(L)'
;AAGGDGTLLRAVALTRPQGAARCGGAPIVGVNTDPLRSTGALCSAQIWADGACADAEAIAGALRSGAFETVGLPIMAASAEPLGAIDGLGALGEAPLLAVNEVLIAEADPSRPLLFEIGVDDEPTSLHRGSGALVSTQAGTGAWISTARQVDAAQVEAVLRAAVYGTDAAPPSDVSRGRLA
;
A
#
# COMPACT_ATOMS: atom_id res chain seq x y z
N ALA A 1 -10.74 13.40 -9.60
CA ALA A 1 -10.72 13.48 -8.13
C ALA A 1 -9.83 14.65 -7.70
N ALA A 2 -10.30 15.51 -6.80
CA ALA A 2 -9.52 16.61 -6.23
C ALA A 2 -9.17 16.27 -4.78
N GLY A 3 -7.88 16.19 -4.46
CA GLY A 3 -7.34 15.76 -3.18
C GLY A 3 -6.08 14.92 -3.37
N GLY A 4 -5.51 14.41 -2.27
CA GLY A 4 -4.35 13.50 -2.35
C GLY A 4 -4.74 12.08 -2.80
N ASP A 5 -3.77 11.17 -2.69
CA ASP A 5 -3.92 9.76 -3.12
C ASP A 5 -5.12 9.06 -2.48
N GLY A 6 -5.40 9.30 -1.19
CA GLY A 6 -6.56 8.74 -0.52
C GLY A 6 -7.90 9.14 -1.15
N THR A 7 -8.01 10.37 -1.66
CA THR A 7 -9.21 10.85 -2.37
C THR A 7 -9.35 10.15 -3.71
N LEU A 8 -8.24 9.94 -4.43
CA LEU A 8 -8.24 9.20 -5.70
C LEU A 8 -8.63 7.75 -5.48
N LEU A 9 -8.05 7.08 -4.48
CA LEU A 9 -8.40 5.71 -4.12
C LEU A 9 -9.89 5.55 -3.79
N ARG A 10 -10.46 6.52 -3.06
CA ARG A 10 -11.90 6.54 -2.77
C ARG A 10 -12.74 6.75 -4.04
N ALA A 11 -12.30 7.61 -4.95
CA ALA A 11 -12.98 7.79 -6.23
C ALA A 11 -12.97 6.50 -7.06
N VAL A 12 -11.85 5.78 -7.09
CA VAL A 12 -11.75 4.46 -7.73
C VAL A 12 -12.75 3.49 -7.11
N ALA A 13 -12.82 3.40 -5.79
CA ALA A 13 -13.74 2.51 -5.10
C ALA A 13 -15.22 2.82 -5.37
N LEU A 14 -15.57 4.10 -5.52
CA LEU A 14 -16.94 4.55 -5.79
C LEU A 14 -17.36 4.38 -7.25
N THR A 15 -16.42 4.42 -8.18
CA THR A 15 -16.72 4.35 -9.63
C THR A 15 -16.68 2.94 -10.18
N ARG A 16 -16.26 1.96 -9.39
CA ARG A 16 -16.19 0.56 -9.81
C ARG A 16 -17.35 -0.24 -9.24
N PRO A 17 -18.10 -0.94 -10.08
CA PRO A 17 -19.03 -1.97 -9.61
C PRO A 17 -18.23 -3.07 -8.90
N GLN A 18 -18.69 -3.48 -7.73
CA GLN A 18 -18.13 -4.64 -7.04
C GLN A 18 -18.20 -5.86 -7.99
N GLY A 19 -17.08 -6.59 -8.11
CA GLY A 19 -17.01 -7.78 -8.95
C GLY A 19 -16.58 -7.57 -10.40
N ALA A 20 -16.37 -6.35 -10.87
CA ALA A 20 -15.90 -6.11 -12.23
C ALA A 20 -14.38 -6.34 -12.34
N ALA A 21 -13.99 -7.49 -12.85
CA ALA A 21 -12.57 -7.86 -13.08
C ALA A 21 -11.89 -6.99 -14.18
N ARG A 22 -12.64 -6.20 -14.93
CA ARG A 22 -12.12 -5.32 -15.98
C ARG A 22 -12.66 -3.90 -15.83
N CYS A 23 -11.78 -2.93 -15.95
CA CYS A 23 -12.12 -1.52 -16.01
C CYS A 23 -12.73 -1.18 -17.37
N GLY A 24 -14.04 -1.27 -17.46
CA GLY A 24 -14.79 -0.62 -18.53
C GLY A 24 -15.23 0.80 -18.19
N GLY A 25 -14.66 1.40 -17.12
CA GLY A 25 -15.04 2.71 -16.63
C GLY A 25 -14.25 3.87 -17.28
N ALA A 26 -14.78 5.08 -17.10
CA ALA A 26 -14.08 6.30 -17.50
C ALA A 26 -12.73 6.41 -16.77
N PRO A 27 -11.69 6.95 -17.41
CA PRO A 27 -10.41 7.21 -16.75
C PRO A 27 -10.60 8.20 -15.60
N ILE A 28 -9.82 8.01 -14.52
CA ILE A 28 -9.86 8.88 -13.35
C ILE A 28 -8.62 9.76 -13.37
N VAL A 29 -8.83 11.06 -13.32
CA VAL A 29 -7.77 12.05 -13.19
C VAL A 29 -7.68 12.48 -11.72
N GLY A 30 -6.53 12.29 -11.10
CA GLY A 30 -6.22 12.80 -9.77
C GLY A 30 -5.56 14.17 -9.84
N VAL A 31 -6.03 15.10 -9.02
CA VAL A 31 -5.41 16.42 -8.83
C VAL A 31 -5.10 16.59 -7.35
N ASN A 32 -3.82 16.62 -7.00
CA ASN A 32 -3.39 16.83 -5.63
C ASN A 32 -3.58 18.31 -5.24
N THR A 33 -4.49 18.57 -4.33
CA THR A 33 -4.84 19.92 -3.86
C THR A 33 -4.10 20.34 -2.59
N ASP A 34 -3.28 19.46 -2.01
CA ASP A 34 -2.48 19.76 -0.82
C ASP A 34 -1.10 19.06 -0.89
N PRO A 35 -0.23 19.52 -1.80
CA PRO A 35 1.09 18.89 -1.99
C PRO A 35 2.04 19.07 -0.79
N LEU A 36 1.72 19.93 0.16
CA LEU A 36 2.49 20.07 1.40
C LEU A 36 2.25 18.92 2.38
N ARG A 37 1.05 18.32 2.34
CA ARG A 37 0.67 17.22 3.26
C ARG A 37 0.53 15.87 2.58
N SER A 38 0.40 15.86 1.26
CA SER A 38 0.23 14.64 0.47
C SER A 38 1.20 14.62 -0.69
N THR A 39 1.91 13.53 -0.85
CA THR A 39 2.83 13.33 -1.99
C THR A 39 2.08 13.34 -3.32
N GLY A 40 0.84 12.83 -3.35
CA GLY A 40 0.03 12.74 -4.56
C GLY A 40 0.66 11.85 -5.64
N ALA A 41 1.25 10.72 -5.24
CA ALA A 41 1.96 9.81 -6.14
C ALA A 41 1.08 9.20 -7.24
N LEU A 42 -0.22 9.09 -6.98
CA LEU A 42 -1.23 8.61 -7.93
C LEU A 42 -1.93 9.76 -8.68
N CYS A 43 -1.61 11.02 -8.35
CA CYS A 43 -2.21 12.18 -8.96
C CYS A 43 -1.43 12.63 -10.20
N SER A 44 -2.14 13.01 -11.25
CA SER A 44 -1.55 13.49 -12.50
C SER A 44 -1.12 14.96 -12.44
N ALA A 45 -1.61 15.70 -11.43
CA ALA A 45 -1.33 17.12 -11.25
C ALA A 45 -1.34 17.53 -9.77
N GLN A 46 -0.68 18.66 -9.48
CA GLN A 46 -0.62 19.25 -8.15
C GLN A 46 -1.05 20.72 -8.19
N ILE A 47 -1.79 21.15 -7.16
CA ILE A 47 -2.15 22.56 -6.97
C ILE A 47 -1.46 23.03 -5.68
N TRP A 48 -0.61 24.04 -5.78
CA TRP A 48 0.09 24.64 -4.65
C TRP A 48 -0.77 25.70 -3.95
N ALA A 49 -0.48 25.99 -2.68
CA ALA A 49 -1.26 26.93 -1.84
C ALA A 49 -1.33 28.36 -2.36
N ASP A 50 -0.39 28.77 -3.20
CA ASP A 50 -0.39 30.07 -3.88
C ASP A 50 -1.32 30.12 -5.10
N GLY A 51 -2.08 29.05 -5.35
CA GLY A 51 -2.95 28.92 -6.50
C GLY A 51 -2.21 28.66 -7.80
N ALA A 52 -0.88 28.55 -7.77
CA ALA A 52 -0.08 28.11 -8.89
C ALA A 52 -0.37 26.62 -9.17
N CYS A 53 -1.46 26.38 -9.88
CA CYS A 53 -1.60 25.17 -10.64
C CYS A 53 -0.85 25.42 -11.95
N ALA A 54 0.37 24.96 -12.02
CA ALA A 54 1.18 25.14 -13.23
C ALA A 54 0.45 24.67 -14.49
N ASP A 55 -0.63 23.85 -14.36
CA ASP A 55 -1.23 23.15 -15.48
C ASP A 55 -2.76 22.98 -15.43
N ALA A 56 -3.54 23.73 -14.66
CA ALA A 56 -4.99 23.53 -14.63
C ALA A 56 -5.62 23.77 -16.02
N GLU A 57 -5.17 24.79 -16.74
CA GLU A 57 -5.63 25.05 -18.10
C GLU A 57 -5.13 24.01 -19.11
N ALA A 58 -3.88 23.56 -18.95
CA ALA A 58 -3.31 22.50 -19.78
C ALA A 58 -4.06 21.18 -19.57
N ILE A 59 -4.31 20.80 -18.31
CA ILE A 59 -5.10 19.60 -17.98
C ILE A 59 -6.52 19.71 -18.54
N ALA A 60 -7.19 20.83 -18.30
CA ALA A 60 -8.53 21.05 -18.82
C ALA A 60 -8.56 21.07 -20.34
N GLY A 61 -7.52 21.62 -20.98
CA GLY A 61 -7.33 21.60 -22.43
C GLY A 61 -7.14 20.19 -22.97
N ALA A 62 -6.25 19.41 -22.34
CA ALA A 62 -5.99 18.01 -22.71
C ALA A 62 -7.24 17.14 -22.56
N LEU A 63 -7.98 17.31 -21.46
CA LEU A 63 -9.24 16.59 -21.24
C LEU A 63 -10.31 16.94 -22.29
N ARG A 64 -10.43 18.22 -22.67
CA ARG A 64 -11.39 18.65 -23.69
C ARG A 64 -11.03 18.17 -25.09
N SER A 65 -9.74 18.17 -25.42
CA SER A 65 -9.24 17.78 -26.75
C SER A 65 -9.02 16.27 -26.90
N GLY A 66 -9.06 15.50 -25.80
CA GLY A 66 -8.67 14.09 -25.81
C GLY A 66 -7.16 13.86 -25.97
N ALA A 67 -6.34 14.91 -25.84
CA ALA A 67 -4.88 14.84 -25.96
C ALA A 67 -4.23 14.37 -24.64
N PHE A 68 -4.54 13.14 -24.22
CA PHE A 68 -3.95 12.51 -23.05
C PHE A 68 -3.80 11.00 -23.27
N GLU A 69 -2.86 10.42 -22.58
CA GLU A 69 -2.70 8.97 -22.51
C GLU A 69 -3.30 8.43 -21.20
N THR A 70 -3.86 7.21 -21.25
CA THR A 70 -4.34 6.52 -20.07
C THR A 70 -3.33 5.47 -19.64
N VAL A 71 -2.98 5.47 -18.37
CA VAL A 71 -2.12 4.46 -17.77
C VAL A 71 -2.99 3.49 -16.98
N GLY A 72 -2.90 2.20 -17.30
CA GLY A 72 -3.54 1.14 -16.51
C GLY A 72 -2.75 0.85 -15.25
N LEU A 73 -3.38 1.01 -14.08
CA LEU A 73 -2.79 0.55 -12.83
C LEU A 73 -3.27 -0.88 -12.53
N PRO A 74 -2.36 -1.78 -12.10
CA PRO A 74 -2.74 -3.10 -11.66
C PRO A 74 -3.62 -3.01 -10.41
N ILE A 75 -4.63 -3.84 -10.34
CA ILE A 75 -5.52 -3.96 -9.19
C ILE A 75 -5.43 -5.38 -8.67
N MET A 76 -5.23 -5.50 -7.38
CA MET A 76 -5.29 -6.76 -6.67
C MET A 76 -6.74 -7.12 -6.37
N ALA A 77 -7.13 -8.34 -6.69
CA ALA A 77 -8.39 -8.92 -6.24
C ALA A 77 -8.10 -9.87 -5.08
N ALA A 78 -8.76 -9.66 -3.96
CA ALA A 78 -8.65 -10.52 -2.79
C ALA A 78 -10.00 -11.16 -2.51
N SER A 79 -10.01 -12.48 -2.40
CA SER A 79 -11.15 -13.29 -1.96
C SER A 79 -10.78 -14.02 -0.69
N ALA A 80 -11.76 -14.29 0.16
CA ALA A 80 -11.56 -15.07 1.36
C ALA A 80 -12.60 -16.19 1.40
N GLU A 81 -12.11 -17.41 1.62
CA GLU A 81 -12.94 -18.60 1.79
C GLU A 81 -12.76 -19.13 3.22
N PRO A 82 -13.83 -19.35 3.96
CA PRO A 82 -13.73 -19.94 5.30
C PRO A 82 -13.30 -21.39 5.19
N LEU A 83 -12.30 -21.81 5.96
CA LEU A 83 -11.83 -23.20 6.07
C LEU A 83 -12.76 -24.11 6.86
N GLY A 84 -14.00 -23.71 7.14
CA GLY A 84 -15.01 -24.48 7.86
C GLY A 84 -16.22 -23.64 8.19
N ALA A 85 -17.24 -24.27 8.77
CA ALA A 85 -18.41 -23.56 9.28
C ALA A 85 -17.98 -22.78 10.54
N ILE A 86 -17.81 -21.48 10.42
CA ILE A 86 -17.64 -20.58 11.56
C ILE A 86 -18.99 -19.97 11.85
N ASP A 87 -19.61 -20.40 12.94
CA ASP A 87 -20.89 -19.85 13.38
C ASP A 87 -20.76 -18.34 13.60
N GLY A 88 -21.55 -17.57 12.85
CA GLY A 88 -21.59 -16.11 12.99
C GLY A 88 -20.69 -15.32 12.01
N LEU A 89 -19.82 -15.96 11.24
CA LEU A 89 -19.19 -15.28 10.10
C LEU A 89 -20.14 -15.35 8.91
N GLY A 90 -20.86 -14.26 8.66
CA GLY A 90 -21.57 -14.09 7.41
C GLY A 90 -20.59 -14.27 6.26
N ALA A 91 -21.01 -14.95 5.19
CA ALA A 91 -20.21 -15.11 4.00
C ALA A 91 -19.59 -13.75 3.63
N LEU A 92 -18.26 -13.68 3.67
CA LEU A 92 -17.55 -12.58 3.03
C LEU A 92 -18.08 -12.58 1.60
N GLY A 93 -18.75 -11.51 1.20
CA GLY A 93 -19.60 -11.48 0.02
C GLY A 93 -18.92 -12.14 -1.19
N GLU A 94 -19.71 -12.76 -2.04
CA GLU A 94 -19.26 -13.52 -3.22
C GLU A 94 -18.31 -12.72 -4.15
N ALA A 95 -18.25 -11.39 -4.00
CA ALA A 95 -17.41 -10.52 -4.81
C ALA A 95 -16.04 -10.27 -4.15
N PRO A 96 -14.93 -10.39 -4.91
CA PRO A 96 -13.61 -10.10 -4.39
C PRO A 96 -13.46 -8.62 -3.99
N LEU A 97 -12.69 -8.38 -2.93
CA LEU A 97 -12.23 -7.04 -2.58
C LEU A 97 -11.20 -6.59 -3.60
N LEU A 98 -11.34 -5.38 -4.11
CA LEU A 98 -10.40 -4.80 -5.08
C LEU A 98 -9.54 -3.74 -4.38
N ALA A 99 -8.23 -3.87 -4.49
CA ALA A 99 -7.28 -2.93 -3.92
C ALA A 99 -6.31 -2.39 -4.98
N VAL A 100 -6.11 -1.08 -4.98
CA VAL A 100 -5.11 -0.41 -5.83
C VAL A 100 -3.75 -0.43 -5.15
N ASN A 101 -3.70 -0.18 -3.84
CA ASN A 101 -2.45 -0.12 -3.08
C ASN A 101 -2.12 -1.46 -2.42
N GLU A 102 -2.80 -1.79 -1.34
CA GLU A 102 -2.50 -2.97 -0.53
C GLU A 102 -3.75 -3.60 0.10
N VAL A 103 -3.60 -4.86 0.48
CA VAL A 103 -4.54 -5.61 1.32
C VAL A 103 -3.80 -6.03 2.58
N LEU A 104 -4.37 -5.70 3.74
CA LEU A 104 -3.92 -6.18 5.03
C LEU A 104 -4.78 -7.38 5.46
N ILE A 105 -4.12 -8.46 5.85
CA ILE A 105 -4.72 -9.63 6.49
C ILE A 105 -4.19 -9.65 7.92
N ALA A 106 -5.08 -9.51 8.91
CA ALA A 106 -4.70 -9.44 10.31
C ALA A 106 -5.79 -10.04 11.19
N GLU A 107 -5.44 -10.33 12.45
CA GLU A 107 -6.42 -10.67 13.47
C GLU A 107 -7.37 -9.49 13.74
N ALA A 108 -8.63 -9.81 14.04
CA ALA A 108 -9.61 -8.80 14.45
C ALA A 108 -9.23 -8.14 15.78
N ASP A 109 -8.57 -8.89 16.66
CA ASP A 109 -7.97 -8.39 17.89
C ASP A 109 -6.47 -8.15 17.67
N PRO A 110 -6.01 -6.89 17.55
CA PRO A 110 -4.61 -6.58 17.25
C PRO A 110 -3.63 -6.96 18.37
N SER A 111 -4.12 -7.35 19.55
CA SER A 111 -3.28 -7.88 20.64
C SER A 111 -2.85 -9.34 20.41
N ARG A 112 -3.45 -10.02 19.44
CA ARG A 112 -3.17 -11.42 19.12
C ARG A 112 -2.25 -11.52 17.91
N PRO A 113 -1.25 -12.41 17.96
CA PRO A 113 -0.47 -12.74 16.79
C PRO A 113 -1.29 -13.61 15.82
N LEU A 114 -1.21 -13.32 14.54
CA LEU A 114 -1.71 -14.16 13.46
C LEU A 114 -0.71 -15.27 13.17
N LEU A 115 -1.18 -16.51 13.08
CA LEU A 115 -0.43 -17.65 12.56
C LEU A 115 -1.03 -17.99 11.19
N PHE A 116 -0.22 -17.99 10.15
CA PHE A 116 -0.70 -18.16 8.79
C PHE A 116 0.34 -18.83 7.89
N GLU A 117 -0.13 -19.46 6.84
CA GLU A 117 0.70 -20.02 5.79
C GLU A 117 0.63 -19.14 4.54
N ILE A 118 1.76 -18.94 3.89
CA ILE A 118 1.85 -18.25 2.61
C ILE A 118 2.29 -19.27 1.55
N GLY A 119 1.52 -19.35 0.48
CA GLY A 119 1.91 -19.98 -0.77
C GLY A 119 1.93 -18.92 -1.88
N VAL A 120 2.91 -18.98 -2.76
CA VAL A 120 3.04 -18.10 -3.92
C VAL A 120 3.20 -19.00 -5.15
N ASP A 121 2.29 -18.86 -6.10
CA ASP A 121 2.25 -19.68 -7.30
C ASP A 121 2.37 -21.19 -6.97
N ASP A 122 3.33 -21.87 -7.57
CA ASP A 122 3.59 -23.30 -7.37
C ASP A 122 4.66 -23.59 -6.29
N GLU A 123 5.09 -22.58 -5.54
CA GLU A 123 6.11 -22.76 -4.49
C GLU A 123 5.52 -23.41 -3.23
N PRO A 124 6.35 -24.14 -2.46
CA PRO A 124 5.93 -24.71 -1.19
C PRO A 124 5.44 -23.62 -0.22
N THR A 125 4.37 -23.89 0.49
CA THR A 125 3.86 -23.00 1.53
C THR A 125 4.86 -22.86 2.67
N SER A 126 4.93 -21.68 3.26
CA SER A 126 5.74 -21.37 4.44
C SER A 126 4.88 -20.85 5.59
N LEU A 127 5.15 -21.34 6.81
CA LEU A 127 4.43 -20.96 8.01
C LEU A 127 5.04 -19.68 8.60
N HIS A 128 4.18 -18.72 8.90
CA HIS A 128 4.55 -17.42 9.45
C HIS A 128 3.77 -17.10 10.73
N ARG A 129 4.38 -16.28 11.58
CA ARG A 129 3.75 -15.71 12.76
C ARG A 129 4.07 -14.23 12.84
N GLY A 130 3.05 -13.39 13.00
CA GLY A 130 3.25 -11.95 13.06
C GLY A 130 1.95 -11.23 13.41
N SER A 131 1.94 -9.91 13.27
CA SER A 131 0.74 -9.09 13.49
C SER A 131 -0.20 -9.09 12.27
N GLY A 132 0.24 -9.64 11.14
CA GLY A 132 -0.53 -9.75 9.91
C GLY A 132 0.35 -9.90 8.68
N ALA A 133 -0.28 -10.05 7.53
CA ALA A 133 0.36 -10.05 6.23
C ALA A 133 -0.13 -8.83 5.43
N LEU A 134 0.80 -8.09 4.83
CA LEU A 134 0.52 -6.95 3.98
C LEU A 134 0.96 -7.28 2.55
N VAL A 135 0.00 -7.35 1.65
CA VAL A 135 0.24 -7.63 0.22
C VAL A 135 -0.01 -6.36 -0.57
N SER A 136 0.95 -5.92 -1.37
CA SER A 136 0.90 -4.66 -2.10
C SER A 136 1.00 -4.85 -3.60
N THR A 137 0.29 -4.02 -4.35
CA THR A 137 0.51 -3.85 -5.78
C THR A 137 1.77 -3.01 -6.02
N GLN A 138 2.22 -2.93 -7.26
CA GLN A 138 3.31 -2.02 -7.62
C GLN A 138 2.97 -0.55 -7.31
N ALA A 139 1.73 -0.13 -7.52
CA ALA A 139 1.28 1.22 -7.21
C ALA A 139 1.33 1.52 -5.69
N GLY A 140 1.09 0.50 -4.86
CA GLY A 140 1.12 0.61 -3.40
C GLY A 140 2.52 0.58 -2.77
N THR A 141 3.60 0.34 -3.54
CA THR A 141 4.95 0.21 -2.96
C THR A 141 5.46 1.45 -2.25
N GLY A 142 4.95 2.63 -2.57
CA GLY A 142 5.21 3.90 -1.89
C GLY A 142 4.27 4.22 -0.73
N ALA A 143 3.22 3.41 -0.53
CA ALA A 143 2.21 3.61 0.50
C ALA A 143 2.58 2.90 1.82
N TRP A 144 1.67 2.23 2.49
CA TRP A 144 1.89 1.63 3.81
C TRP A 144 3.05 0.62 3.83
N ILE A 145 3.19 -0.19 2.79
CA ILE A 145 4.28 -1.18 2.74
C ILE A 145 5.66 -0.54 2.77
N SER A 146 5.81 0.69 2.29
CA SER A 146 7.08 1.43 2.37
C SER A 146 7.49 1.67 3.82
N THR A 147 6.52 2.03 4.66
CA THR A 147 6.73 2.23 6.10
C THR A 147 6.99 0.92 6.82
N ALA A 148 6.25 -0.15 6.47
CA ALA A 148 6.43 -1.47 7.07
C ALA A 148 7.80 -2.10 6.76
N ARG A 149 8.44 -1.71 5.64
CA ARG A 149 9.76 -2.21 5.23
C ARG A 149 10.93 -1.34 5.67
N GLN A 150 10.69 -0.29 6.43
CA GLN A 150 11.79 0.55 6.91
C GLN A 150 12.68 -0.24 7.85
N VAL A 151 13.97 -0.21 7.54
CA VAL A 151 15.03 -0.80 8.36
C VAL A 151 15.79 0.35 8.99
N ASP A 152 15.85 0.39 10.31
CA ASP A 152 16.61 1.43 11.02
C ASP A 152 18.11 1.13 11.07
N ALA A 153 18.89 2.14 11.43
CA ALA A 153 20.34 2.02 11.49
C ALA A 153 20.80 0.93 12.49
N ALA A 154 20.07 0.74 13.59
CA ALA A 154 20.42 -0.27 14.59
C ALA A 154 20.19 -1.69 14.06
N GLN A 155 19.12 -1.89 13.28
CA GLN A 155 18.86 -3.18 12.63
C GLN A 155 19.95 -3.49 11.58
N VAL A 156 20.32 -2.50 10.77
CA VAL A 156 21.43 -2.66 9.79
C VAL A 156 22.74 -2.99 10.52
N GLU A 157 23.06 -2.28 11.58
CA GLU A 157 24.24 -2.53 12.38
C GLU A 157 24.25 -3.93 12.99
N ALA A 158 23.11 -4.38 13.52
CA ALA A 158 22.98 -5.73 14.09
C ALA A 158 23.23 -6.82 13.03
N VAL A 159 22.66 -6.66 11.82
CA VAL A 159 22.88 -7.59 10.70
C VAL A 159 24.35 -7.60 10.27
N LEU A 160 24.98 -6.42 10.11
CA LEU A 160 26.38 -6.32 9.72
C LEU A 160 27.31 -6.93 10.78
N ARG A 161 27.02 -6.69 12.06
CA ARG A 161 27.79 -7.32 13.16
C ARG A 161 27.66 -8.84 13.14
N ALA A 162 26.45 -9.36 13.00
CA ALA A 162 26.21 -10.80 12.92
C ALA A 162 26.94 -11.42 11.70
N ALA A 163 26.98 -10.74 10.57
CA ALA A 163 27.67 -11.18 9.37
C ALA A 163 29.21 -11.19 9.52
N VAL A 164 29.77 -10.23 10.25
CA VAL A 164 31.22 -10.08 10.41
C VAL A 164 31.76 -10.89 11.59
N TYR A 165 31.06 -10.91 12.71
CA TYR A 165 31.54 -11.47 13.98
C TYR A 165 30.79 -12.72 14.43
N GLY A 166 29.74 -13.13 13.71
CA GLY A 166 28.83 -14.21 14.13
C GLY A 166 27.72 -13.72 15.07
N THR A 167 26.66 -14.53 15.18
CA THR A 167 25.46 -14.18 15.95
C THR A 167 25.69 -14.13 17.47
N ASP A 168 26.75 -14.73 17.97
CA ASP A 168 27.04 -14.84 19.41
C ASP A 168 28.03 -13.79 19.92
N ALA A 169 28.45 -12.85 19.08
CA ALA A 169 29.35 -11.78 19.48
C ALA A 169 28.66 -10.79 20.43
N ALA A 170 29.13 -10.73 21.68
CA ALA A 170 28.68 -9.73 22.63
C ALA A 170 28.92 -8.32 22.08
N PRO A 171 28.02 -7.36 22.30
CA PRO A 171 28.23 -5.98 21.87
C PRO A 171 29.51 -5.44 22.53
N PRO A 172 30.37 -4.70 21.79
CA PRO A 172 31.53 -4.06 22.40
C PRO A 172 31.04 -3.15 23.51
N SER A 173 31.74 -3.21 24.64
CA SER A 173 31.44 -2.50 25.88
C SER A 173 31.53 -0.97 25.82
N ASP A 174 31.77 -0.41 24.65
CA ASP A 174 32.13 1.00 24.48
C ASP A 174 31.32 1.67 23.32
N VAL A 175 29.98 1.68 23.48
CA VAL A 175 29.17 2.65 22.77
C VAL A 175 28.60 3.61 23.80
N SER A 176 29.37 4.66 24.10
CA SER A 176 28.88 5.84 24.78
C SER A 176 27.63 6.33 24.02
N ARG A 177 26.48 6.25 24.68
CA ARG A 177 25.22 6.80 24.21
C ARG A 177 25.39 8.31 24.08
N GLY A 178 25.79 8.75 22.89
CA GLY A 178 25.73 10.18 22.54
C GLY A 178 24.26 10.61 22.63
N ARG A 179 23.94 11.41 23.63
CA ARG A 179 22.68 12.13 23.69
C ARG A 179 22.67 13.07 22.47
N LEU A 180 21.73 12.83 21.57
CA LEU A 180 21.30 13.86 20.63
C LEU A 180 20.50 14.87 21.47
N ALA A 181 21.05 16.06 21.61
CA ALA A 181 20.37 17.23 22.16
C ALA A 181 19.44 17.81 21.09
#